data_7c71c5b20d6a6016a4dcde7f59fc2ec0
#
_entry.id   7c71c5b20d6a6016a4dcde7f59fc2ec0
#
_cell.length_a   1.000
_cell.length_b   1.000
_cell.length_c   1.000
_cell.angle_alpha   90.00
_cell.angle_beta   90.00
_cell.angle_gamma   90.00
#
_symmetry.space_group_name_H-M   'P 1'
#
loop_
_entity.id
_entity.type
_entity.pdbx_description
1 polymer ?
#
loop_
_entity_poly.entity_id
_entity_poly.type
_entity_poly.pdbx_seq_one_letter_code
_entity_poly.pdbx_strand_id
1 'polypeptide(L)'
;MKKNRLVAKVKDIEVLAKSLTDETLSLANSVPVEAGSDWRTLSILLTPFLSSDEIKIIGITGSQGSGKTTFAQSLVTSLRSRKPLTVSLSLDDFYLSKTARGELAESVHPLLATRGVPGTHETDLLEKVLNQVASGGMPKEISVPTFDKARDDRGPNKSAYVGKLVLEGWCLGAAAQSVQDLREPVNDLEREEDSSGEWRSWVNSQLQSRYHRLWQKVDFWIRLIPPSFTSVFEWRKKQEEQLDIRKRMSDTDLKRFIQHYERLTRWQWESEKLLPGLEIHLDENHRVSDVR
;
A
#
# COMPACT_ATOMS: atom_id res chain seq x y z
N MET A 1 9.84 24.12 -17.87
CA MET A 1 8.82 23.26 -18.53
C MET A 1 8.24 22.17 -17.63
N LYS A 2 9.01 21.45 -16.78
CA LYS A 2 8.47 20.41 -15.86
C LYS A 2 7.49 20.95 -14.80
N LYS A 3 7.73 22.14 -14.23
CA LYS A 3 6.86 22.75 -13.20
C LYS A 3 5.44 23.09 -13.70
N ASN A 4 5.31 23.59 -14.94
CA ASN A 4 4.00 23.93 -15.52
C ASN A 4 3.16 22.71 -15.90
N ARG A 5 3.80 21.59 -16.27
CA ARG A 5 3.09 20.29 -16.49
C ARG A 5 2.57 19.71 -15.19
N LEU A 6 3.29 19.87 -14.07
CA LEU A 6 2.86 19.40 -12.75
C LEU A 6 1.62 20.14 -12.25
N VAL A 7 1.59 21.48 -12.44
CA VAL A 7 0.44 22.35 -12.05
C VAL A 7 -0.80 22.04 -12.88
N ALA A 8 -0.67 21.77 -14.17
CA ALA A 8 -1.78 21.31 -15.00
C ALA A 8 -2.33 19.95 -14.52
N LYS A 9 -1.43 18.99 -14.20
CA LYS A 9 -1.83 17.68 -13.67
C LYS A 9 -2.57 17.79 -12.33
N VAL A 10 -2.20 18.71 -11.45
CA VAL A 10 -2.91 18.92 -10.16
C VAL A 10 -4.34 19.41 -10.40
N LYS A 11 -4.56 20.35 -11.31
CA LYS A 11 -5.92 20.81 -11.67
C LYS A 11 -6.78 19.70 -12.27
N ASP A 12 -6.19 18.86 -13.13
CA ASP A 12 -6.90 17.73 -13.73
C ASP A 12 -7.31 16.69 -12.66
N ILE A 13 -6.46 16.49 -11.64
CA ILE A 13 -6.74 15.60 -10.50
C ILE A 13 -7.86 16.16 -9.62
N GLU A 14 -7.86 17.46 -9.33
CA GLU A 14 -8.93 18.10 -8.54
C GLU A 14 -10.29 18.01 -9.24
N VAL A 15 -10.33 18.25 -10.55
CA VAL A 15 -11.56 18.11 -11.36
C VAL A 15 -12.02 16.65 -11.39
N LEU A 16 -11.10 15.72 -11.55
CA LEU A 16 -11.37 14.28 -11.52
C LEU A 16 -11.90 13.85 -10.15
N ALA A 17 -11.26 14.28 -9.07
CA ALA A 17 -11.67 13.96 -7.71
C ALA A 17 -13.10 14.43 -7.42
N LYS A 18 -13.43 15.65 -7.82
CA LYS A 18 -14.79 16.20 -7.66
C LYS A 18 -15.82 15.41 -8.46
N SER A 19 -15.53 15.11 -9.72
CA SER A 19 -16.41 14.30 -10.58
C SER A 19 -16.64 12.90 -9.99
N LEU A 20 -15.56 12.26 -9.51
CA LEU A 20 -15.62 10.94 -8.87
C LEU A 20 -16.47 10.94 -7.60
N THR A 21 -16.39 11.98 -6.78
CA THR A 21 -17.19 12.10 -5.56
C THR A 21 -18.67 12.21 -5.90
N ASP A 22 -19.05 13.11 -6.82
CA ASP A 22 -20.44 13.35 -7.22
C ASP A 22 -21.06 12.08 -7.84
N GLU A 23 -20.36 11.40 -8.74
CA GLU A 23 -20.83 10.17 -9.38
C GLU A 23 -20.89 8.98 -8.40
N THR A 24 -19.90 8.83 -7.53
CA THR A 24 -19.87 7.75 -6.53
C THR A 24 -20.97 7.89 -5.50
N LEU A 25 -21.23 9.12 -5.03
CA LEU A 25 -22.34 9.40 -4.11
C LEU A 25 -23.70 9.23 -4.79
N SER A 26 -23.85 9.61 -6.05
CA SER A 26 -25.07 9.40 -6.83
C SER A 26 -25.36 7.90 -7.02
N LEU A 27 -24.35 7.10 -7.33
CA LEU A 27 -24.48 5.65 -7.50
C LEU A 27 -24.71 4.95 -6.16
N ALA A 28 -24.08 5.38 -5.07
CA ALA A 28 -24.28 4.82 -3.74
C ALA A 28 -25.73 4.96 -3.26
N ASN A 29 -26.44 6.01 -3.71
CA ASN A 29 -27.84 6.24 -3.37
C ASN A 29 -28.84 5.46 -4.25
N SER A 30 -28.40 4.86 -5.35
CA SER A 30 -29.28 4.26 -6.36
C SER A 30 -29.25 2.72 -6.45
N VAL A 31 -28.29 2.05 -5.78
CA VAL A 31 -28.14 0.58 -5.89
C VAL A 31 -28.01 -0.07 -4.51
N PRO A 32 -28.74 -1.18 -4.24
CA PRO A 32 -28.46 -2.03 -3.06
C PRO A 32 -27.04 -2.56 -3.17
N VAL A 33 -26.20 -2.27 -2.18
CA VAL A 33 -24.76 -2.41 -2.31
C VAL A 33 -24.32 -3.78 -1.83
N GLU A 34 -23.89 -4.62 -2.77
CA GLU A 34 -23.01 -5.74 -2.46
C GLU A 34 -21.63 -5.21 -2.08
N ALA A 35 -20.99 -5.83 -1.08
CA ALA A 35 -19.64 -5.47 -0.64
C ALA A 35 -18.68 -5.45 -1.85
N GLY A 36 -18.08 -4.30 -2.14
CA GLY A 36 -17.12 -4.13 -3.25
C GLY A 36 -17.66 -3.38 -4.48
N SER A 37 -18.92 -2.96 -4.51
CA SER A 37 -19.49 -2.19 -5.64
C SER A 37 -18.75 -0.85 -5.84
N ASP A 38 -18.33 -0.19 -4.78
CA ASP A 38 -17.61 1.08 -4.84
C ASP A 38 -16.26 0.91 -5.57
N TRP A 39 -15.53 -0.17 -5.31
CA TRP A 39 -14.26 -0.47 -5.98
C TRP A 39 -14.43 -0.68 -7.48
N ARG A 40 -15.50 -1.36 -7.88
CA ARG A 40 -15.80 -1.57 -9.30
C ARG A 40 -16.12 -0.24 -9.99
N THR A 41 -16.96 0.57 -9.38
CA THR A 41 -17.34 1.89 -9.91
C THR A 41 -16.12 2.79 -10.06
N LEU A 42 -15.33 2.96 -8.99
CA LEU A 42 -14.10 3.75 -9.04
C LEU A 42 -13.12 3.23 -10.09
N SER A 43 -12.97 1.91 -10.23
CA SER A 43 -12.08 1.32 -11.23
C SER A 43 -12.51 1.69 -12.64
N ILE A 44 -13.81 1.66 -12.94
CA ILE A 44 -14.34 2.04 -14.25
C ILE A 44 -14.10 3.53 -14.50
N LEU A 45 -14.41 4.40 -13.55
CA LEU A 45 -14.26 5.85 -13.66
C LEU A 45 -12.79 6.29 -13.81
N LEU A 46 -11.86 5.62 -13.11
CA LEU A 46 -10.42 5.91 -13.17
C LEU A 46 -9.74 5.36 -14.43
N THR A 47 -10.30 4.35 -15.08
CA THR A 47 -9.67 3.67 -16.21
C THR A 47 -9.31 4.60 -17.38
N PRO A 48 -10.15 5.55 -17.83
CA PRO A 48 -9.79 6.46 -18.92
C PRO A 48 -8.50 7.25 -18.62
N PHE A 49 -8.38 7.78 -17.41
CA PHE A 49 -7.23 8.55 -16.98
C PHE A 49 -5.99 7.66 -16.76
N LEU A 50 -6.13 6.59 -16.00
CA LEU A 50 -5.01 5.70 -15.64
C LEU A 50 -4.50 4.83 -16.79
N SER A 51 -5.24 4.74 -17.90
CA SER A 51 -4.78 4.04 -19.11
C SER A 51 -3.80 4.86 -19.97
N SER A 52 -3.52 6.13 -19.62
CA SER A 52 -2.50 6.94 -20.29
C SER A 52 -1.15 6.23 -20.31
N ASP A 53 -0.41 6.38 -21.45
CA ASP A 53 0.93 5.83 -21.61
C ASP A 53 1.99 6.52 -20.73
N GLU A 54 1.69 7.70 -20.21
CA GLU A 54 2.53 8.41 -19.27
C GLU A 54 2.49 7.79 -17.86
N ILE A 55 1.40 7.08 -17.51
CA ILE A 55 1.22 6.41 -16.22
C ILE A 55 1.51 4.93 -16.41
N LYS A 56 2.69 4.48 -16.03
CA LYS A 56 3.13 3.09 -16.14
C LYS A 56 3.00 2.33 -14.82
N ILE A 57 3.26 3.03 -13.71
CA ILE A 57 3.24 2.47 -12.37
C ILE A 57 2.26 3.26 -11.51
N ILE A 58 1.24 2.57 -11.03
CA ILE A 58 0.21 3.09 -10.13
C ILE A 58 0.47 2.49 -8.76
N GLY A 59 0.63 3.33 -7.72
CA GLY A 59 0.76 2.90 -6.33
C GLY A 59 -0.57 3.00 -5.60
N ILE A 60 -0.99 1.92 -4.96
CA ILE A 60 -2.17 1.91 -4.06
C ILE A 60 -1.68 1.66 -2.64
N THR A 61 -1.86 2.63 -1.75
CA THR A 61 -1.51 2.49 -0.34
C THR A 61 -2.72 2.57 0.56
N GLY A 62 -2.66 1.94 1.71
CA GLY A 62 -3.71 1.94 2.72
C GLY A 62 -3.39 0.97 3.85
N SER A 63 -4.03 1.15 4.99
CA SER A 63 -3.84 0.31 6.17
C SER A 63 -4.24 -1.15 5.95
N GLN A 64 -3.90 -2.00 6.90
CA GLN A 64 -4.39 -3.38 6.93
C GLN A 64 -5.93 -3.36 6.97
N GLY A 65 -6.55 -4.26 6.22
CA GLY A 65 -8.01 -4.35 6.16
C GLY A 65 -8.71 -3.31 5.29
N SER A 66 -8.04 -2.28 4.77
CA SER A 66 -8.68 -1.20 3.98
C SER A 66 -9.24 -1.59 2.61
N GLY A 67 -9.04 -2.83 2.16
CA GLY A 67 -9.53 -3.30 0.86
C GLY A 67 -8.63 -2.99 -0.34
N LYS A 68 -7.39 -2.51 -0.13
CA LYS A 68 -6.44 -2.16 -1.22
C LYS A 68 -6.21 -3.28 -2.23
N THR A 69 -6.07 -4.52 -1.78
CA THR A 69 -5.87 -5.67 -2.69
C THR A 69 -7.11 -5.91 -3.56
N THR A 70 -8.31 -5.84 -2.98
CA THR A 70 -9.58 -5.95 -3.70
C THR A 70 -9.73 -4.84 -4.72
N PHE A 71 -9.42 -3.61 -4.33
CA PHE A 71 -9.44 -2.46 -5.23
C PHE A 71 -8.39 -2.60 -6.34
N ALA A 72 -7.16 -2.99 -6.03
CA ALA A 72 -6.10 -3.23 -7.03
C ALA A 72 -6.52 -4.27 -8.08
N GLN A 73 -7.14 -5.37 -7.67
CA GLN A 73 -7.66 -6.40 -8.56
C GLN A 73 -8.79 -5.88 -9.46
N SER A 74 -9.73 -5.12 -8.89
CA SER A 74 -10.81 -4.48 -9.63
C SER A 74 -10.26 -3.50 -10.67
N LEU A 75 -9.30 -2.65 -10.27
CA LEU A 75 -8.65 -1.68 -11.14
C LEU A 75 -7.89 -2.36 -12.29
N VAL A 76 -7.12 -3.41 -12.01
CA VAL A 76 -6.43 -4.19 -13.05
C VAL A 76 -7.43 -4.80 -14.04
N THR A 77 -8.53 -5.36 -13.54
CA THR A 77 -9.58 -5.92 -14.38
C THR A 77 -10.16 -4.87 -15.34
N SER A 78 -10.43 -3.68 -14.84
CA SER A 78 -10.93 -2.58 -15.65
C SER A 78 -9.88 -2.05 -16.64
N LEU A 79 -8.63 -1.84 -16.18
CA LEU A 79 -7.54 -1.35 -17.03
C LEU A 79 -7.19 -2.30 -18.17
N ARG A 80 -7.34 -3.60 -18.02
CA ARG A 80 -7.05 -4.60 -19.06
C ARG A 80 -7.90 -4.43 -20.31
N SER A 81 -9.06 -3.81 -20.22
CA SER A 81 -9.87 -3.46 -21.41
C SER A 81 -9.14 -2.53 -22.38
N ARG A 82 -8.21 -1.70 -21.89
CA ARG A 82 -7.42 -0.74 -22.68
C ARG A 82 -5.92 -1.07 -22.69
N LYS A 83 -5.42 -1.69 -21.65
CA LYS A 83 -4.02 -2.07 -21.44
C LYS A 83 -3.94 -3.54 -20.98
N PRO A 84 -4.01 -4.49 -21.93
CA PRO A 84 -4.15 -5.93 -21.63
C PRO A 84 -3.07 -6.50 -20.71
N LEU A 85 -1.84 -5.96 -20.80
CA LEU A 85 -0.71 -6.39 -19.97
C LEU A 85 -0.56 -5.58 -18.67
N THR A 86 -1.70 -5.19 -18.08
CA THR A 86 -1.73 -4.62 -16.73
C THR A 86 -1.73 -5.74 -15.70
N VAL A 87 -0.83 -5.66 -14.73
CA VAL A 87 -0.73 -6.61 -13.61
C VAL A 87 -0.79 -5.91 -12.26
N SER A 88 -1.24 -6.63 -11.24
CA SER A 88 -1.12 -6.21 -9.84
C SER A 88 0.00 -6.98 -9.17
N LEU A 89 0.83 -6.29 -8.41
CA LEU A 89 1.79 -6.86 -7.48
C LEU A 89 1.55 -6.30 -6.08
N SER A 90 1.76 -7.13 -5.07
CA SER A 90 1.74 -6.69 -3.67
C SER A 90 3.17 -6.46 -3.17
N LEU A 91 3.38 -5.41 -2.37
CA LEU A 91 4.63 -5.24 -1.63
C LEU A 91 4.88 -6.45 -0.71
N ASP A 92 3.81 -7.09 -0.21
CA ASP A 92 3.89 -8.29 0.62
C ASP A 92 4.57 -9.48 -0.10
N ASP A 93 4.51 -9.54 -1.44
CA ASP A 93 5.20 -10.58 -2.21
C ASP A 93 6.72 -10.44 -2.16
N PHE A 94 7.21 -9.26 -1.78
CA PHE A 94 8.63 -8.95 -1.70
C PHE A 94 9.22 -9.08 -0.29
N TYR A 95 8.53 -9.67 0.69
CA TYR A 95 9.14 -9.88 2.00
C TYR A 95 10.42 -10.70 1.93
N LEU A 96 11.36 -10.35 2.79
CA LEU A 96 12.55 -11.17 3.06
C LEU A 96 12.13 -12.56 3.54
N SER A 97 12.96 -13.56 3.28
CA SER A 97 12.79 -14.89 3.84
C SER A 97 12.75 -14.86 5.37
N LYS A 98 12.18 -15.89 5.98
CA LYS A 98 12.17 -16.03 7.44
C LYS A 98 13.58 -16.02 8.01
N THR A 99 14.54 -16.68 7.34
CA THR A 99 15.96 -16.70 7.74
C THR A 99 16.55 -15.29 7.71
N ALA A 100 16.40 -14.55 6.61
CA ALA A 100 16.95 -13.19 6.50
C ALA A 100 16.35 -12.22 7.52
N ARG A 101 15.05 -12.37 7.87
CA ARG A 101 14.45 -11.59 8.97
C ARG A 101 15.00 -12.00 10.33
N GLY A 102 15.31 -13.29 10.53
CA GLY A 102 16.00 -13.77 11.73
C GLY A 102 17.37 -13.13 11.91
N GLU A 103 18.17 -13.06 10.84
CA GLU A 103 19.47 -12.38 10.83
C GLU A 103 19.35 -10.88 11.17
N LEU A 104 18.32 -10.20 10.63
CA LEU A 104 18.02 -8.82 11.01
C LEU A 104 17.61 -8.70 12.49
N ALA A 105 16.86 -9.67 12.99
CA ALA A 105 16.45 -9.68 14.39
C ALA A 105 17.64 -9.84 15.35
N GLU A 106 18.62 -10.64 14.99
CA GLU A 106 19.84 -10.86 15.77
C GLU A 106 20.82 -9.67 15.66
N SER A 107 20.96 -9.08 14.47
CA SER A 107 21.99 -8.06 14.21
C SER A 107 21.52 -6.63 14.47
N VAL A 108 20.21 -6.35 14.46
CA VAL A 108 19.65 -5.01 14.62
C VAL A 108 18.66 -4.96 15.78
N HIS A 109 17.50 -5.60 15.65
CA HIS A 109 16.48 -5.53 16.69
C HIS A 109 15.46 -6.67 16.60
N PRO A 110 15.09 -7.35 17.72
CA PRO A 110 14.21 -8.52 17.73
C PRO A 110 12.85 -8.32 17.01
N LEU A 111 12.29 -7.13 17.02
CA LEU A 111 11.03 -6.80 16.33
C LEU A 111 11.11 -6.99 14.81
N LEU A 112 12.32 -7.07 14.22
CA LEU A 112 12.51 -7.29 12.78
C LEU A 112 12.31 -8.75 12.36
N ALA A 113 12.16 -9.69 13.29
CA ALA A 113 11.68 -11.03 12.99
C ALA A 113 10.26 -11.01 12.39
N THR A 114 9.43 -10.02 12.80
CA THR A 114 8.09 -9.81 12.26
C THR A 114 8.18 -9.13 10.90
N ARG A 115 7.56 -9.75 9.87
CA ARG A 115 7.47 -9.14 8.54
C ARG A 115 6.56 -7.92 8.53
N GLY A 116 6.79 -7.01 7.60
CA GLY A 116 5.84 -5.93 7.28
C GLY A 116 6.46 -4.54 7.25
N VAL A 117 7.26 -4.19 8.25
CA VAL A 117 7.84 -2.83 8.34
C VAL A 117 8.92 -2.60 7.28
N PRO A 118 9.15 -1.33 6.88
CA PRO A 118 10.27 -0.98 5.99
C PRO A 118 11.60 -1.55 6.48
N GLY A 119 12.33 -2.17 5.54
CA GLY A 119 13.57 -2.91 5.79
C GLY A 119 13.38 -4.44 5.80
N THR A 120 12.14 -4.93 5.88
CA THR A 120 11.84 -6.37 5.82
C THR A 120 11.43 -6.85 4.41
N HIS A 121 11.74 -6.08 3.36
CA HIS A 121 11.44 -6.39 1.96
C HIS A 121 12.70 -6.45 1.11
N GLU A 122 12.68 -7.28 0.07
CA GLU A 122 13.69 -7.37 -0.99
C GLU A 122 13.63 -6.13 -1.91
N THR A 123 14.12 -5.00 -1.41
CA THR A 123 14.05 -3.71 -2.10
C THR A 123 14.78 -3.70 -3.43
N ASP A 124 15.89 -4.44 -3.56
CA ASP A 124 16.68 -4.51 -4.80
C ASP A 124 15.91 -5.26 -5.90
N LEU A 125 15.15 -6.30 -5.53
CA LEU A 125 14.30 -7.02 -6.46
C LEU A 125 13.10 -6.17 -6.89
N LEU A 126 12.47 -5.47 -5.94
CA LEU A 126 11.40 -4.52 -6.25
C LEU A 126 11.91 -3.41 -7.17
N GLU A 127 13.10 -2.88 -6.91
CA GLU A 127 13.70 -1.84 -7.77
C GLU A 127 13.92 -2.33 -9.20
N LYS A 128 14.41 -3.56 -9.39
CA LYS A 128 14.56 -4.17 -10.71
C LYS A 128 13.22 -4.25 -11.46
N VAL A 129 12.17 -4.71 -10.78
CA VAL A 129 10.82 -4.79 -11.34
C VAL A 129 10.32 -3.40 -11.75
N LEU A 130 10.41 -2.41 -10.85
CA LEU A 130 9.97 -1.05 -11.14
C LEU A 130 10.75 -0.42 -12.31
N ASN A 131 12.06 -0.61 -12.37
CA ASN A 131 12.90 -0.12 -13.48
C ASN A 131 12.52 -0.75 -14.81
N GLN A 132 12.24 -2.04 -14.85
CA GLN A 132 11.81 -2.75 -16.07
C GLN A 132 10.49 -2.19 -16.61
N VAL A 133 9.52 -1.92 -15.73
CA VAL A 133 8.23 -1.32 -16.12
C VAL A 133 8.40 0.14 -16.54
N ALA A 134 9.14 0.94 -15.73
CA ALA A 134 9.35 2.36 -15.98
C ALA A 134 10.11 2.64 -17.31
N SER A 135 11.06 1.77 -17.71
CA SER A 135 11.84 1.95 -18.93
C SER A 135 10.98 1.98 -20.20
N GLY A 136 9.77 1.42 -20.15
CA GLY A 136 8.87 1.35 -21.30
C GLY A 136 9.41 0.48 -22.44
N GLY A 137 8.80 0.61 -23.60
CA GLY A 137 9.10 -0.23 -24.76
C GLY A 137 8.21 -1.47 -24.82
N MET A 138 8.67 -2.53 -25.50
CA MET A 138 7.91 -3.77 -25.54
C MET A 138 7.83 -4.41 -24.17
N PRO A 139 6.64 -4.91 -23.78
CA PRO A 139 6.46 -5.62 -22.53
C PRO A 139 7.47 -6.76 -22.39
N LYS A 140 8.14 -6.84 -21.25
CA LYS A 140 9.13 -7.88 -20.97
C LYS A 140 8.57 -8.86 -19.97
N GLU A 141 8.99 -10.08 -20.10
CA GLU A 141 8.78 -11.07 -19.05
C GLU A 141 9.63 -10.70 -17.83
N ILE A 142 9.00 -10.58 -16.69
CA ILE A 142 9.67 -10.29 -15.43
C ILE A 142 9.43 -11.43 -14.44
N SER A 143 10.45 -11.75 -13.68
CA SER A 143 10.34 -12.68 -12.55
C SER A 143 9.81 -11.92 -11.33
N VAL A 144 8.66 -12.34 -10.82
CA VAL A 144 7.97 -11.75 -9.69
C VAL A 144 8.06 -12.71 -8.52
N PRO A 145 8.51 -12.27 -7.34
CA PRO A 145 8.50 -13.11 -6.15
C PRO A 145 7.08 -13.41 -5.70
N THR A 146 6.92 -14.42 -4.88
CA THR A 146 5.70 -14.68 -4.12
C THR A 146 6.05 -14.93 -2.67
N PHE A 147 5.11 -14.67 -1.77
CA PHE A 147 5.26 -14.93 -0.35
C PHE A 147 4.11 -15.79 0.17
N ASP A 148 4.46 -16.91 0.80
CA ASP A 148 3.50 -17.81 1.43
C ASP A 148 3.28 -17.35 2.89
N LYS A 149 2.16 -16.66 3.11
CA LYS A 149 1.81 -16.12 4.43
C LYS A 149 1.55 -17.23 5.47
N ALA A 150 1.17 -18.43 5.04
CA ALA A 150 0.92 -19.55 5.94
C ALA A 150 2.22 -20.19 6.45
N ARG A 151 3.26 -20.22 5.61
CA ARG A 151 4.60 -20.71 5.97
C ARG A 151 5.46 -19.60 6.56
N ASP A 152 5.03 -18.36 6.45
CA ASP A 152 5.79 -17.14 6.78
C ASP A 152 7.14 -17.07 6.06
N ASP A 153 7.18 -17.49 4.78
CA ASP A 153 8.40 -17.55 4.01
C ASP A 153 8.14 -17.35 2.51
N ARG A 154 9.21 -17.20 1.74
CA ARG A 154 9.16 -17.00 0.29
C ARG A 154 8.63 -18.25 -0.42
N GLY A 155 7.77 -18.01 -1.38
CA GLY A 155 7.32 -19.00 -2.35
C GLY A 155 8.16 -19.00 -3.64
N PRO A 156 7.84 -19.88 -4.62
CA PRO A 156 8.47 -19.88 -5.91
C PRO A 156 8.15 -18.60 -6.69
N ASN A 157 9.14 -18.06 -7.42
CA ASN A 157 8.89 -16.93 -8.31
C ASN A 157 7.92 -17.31 -9.43
N LYS A 158 7.14 -16.32 -9.89
CA LYS A 158 6.26 -16.42 -11.05
C LYS A 158 6.78 -15.51 -12.16
N SER A 159 6.52 -15.88 -13.41
CA SER A 159 6.79 -15.02 -14.57
C SER A 159 5.52 -14.26 -14.98
N ALA A 160 5.67 -13.00 -15.35
CA ALA A 160 4.59 -12.17 -15.89
C ALA A 160 5.10 -11.21 -16.96
N TYR A 161 4.31 -11.04 -18.04
CA TYR A 161 4.53 -9.96 -19.00
C TYR A 161 3.85 -8.69 -18.51
N VAL A 162 4.61 -7.63 -18.28
CA VAL A 162 4.11 -6.39 -17.67
C VAL A 162 4.29 -5.20 -18.60
N GLY A 163 3.18 -4.59 -19.01
CA GLY A 163 3.15 -3.31 -19.71
C GLY A 163 2.75 -2.13 -18.79
N LYS A 164 1.91 -2.41 -17.81
CA LYS A 164 1.48 -1.46 -16.77
C LYS A 164 1.39 -2.18 -15.42
N LEU A 165 1.82 -1.52 -14.36
CA LEU A 165 1.88 -2.08 -13.01
C LEU A 165 0.94 -1.33 -12.06
N VAL A 166 0.13 -2.07 -11.32
CA VAL A 166 -0.54 -1.62 -10.10
C VAL A 166 0.19 -2.26 -8.93
N LEU A 167 0.94 -1.47 -8.18
CA LEU A 167 1.65 -1.92 -6.98
C LEU A 167 0.82 -1.54 -5.75
N GLU A 168 0.46 -2.49 -4.92
CA GLU A 168 -0.27 -2.24 -3.69
C GLU A 168 0.53 -2.60 -2.44
N GLY A 169 0.30 -1.89 -1.36
CA GLY A 169 0.94 -2.19 -0.07
C GLY A 169 0.62 -1.16 0.99
N TRP A 170 0.84 -1.51 2.26
CA TRP A 170 0.42 -0.68 3.38
C TRP A 170 1.35 0.54 3.63
N CYS A 171 2.64 0.42 3.38
CA CYS A 171 3.62 1.49 3.59
C CYS A 171 4.12 2.13 2.29
N LEU A 172 3.44 1.87 1.16
CA LEU A 172 3.80 2.49 -0.11
C LEU A 172 3.66 4.02 0.00
N GLY A 173 4.66 4.73 -0.51
CA GLY A 173 4.68 6.19 -0.47
C GLY A 173 4.96 6.79 0.91
N ALA A 174 5.17 5.98 1.94
CA ALA A 174 5.50 6.49 3.27
C ALA A 174 6.82 7.28 3.25
N ALA A 175 6.79 8.49 3.80
CA ALA A 175 7.96 9.33 4.01
C ALA A 175 8.62 9.04 5.36
N ALA A 176 9.92 9.31 5.46
CA ALA A 176 10.61 9.25 6.74
C ALA A 176 10.14 10.39 7.66
N GLN A 177 10.09 10.10 8.95
CA GLN A 177 9.80 11.05 10.01
C GLN A 177 11.04 11.83 10.42
N SER A 178 10.87 13.01 11.05
CA SER A 178 11.98 13.73 11.67
C SER A 178 12.47 13.00 12.93
N VAL A 179 13.69 13.28 13.36
CA VAL A 179 14.23 12.73 14.62
C VAL A 179 13.36 13.13 15.82
N GLN A 180 12.71 14.30 15.75
CA GLN A 180 11.82 14.78 16.80
C GLN A 180 10.57 13.90 16.92
N ASP A 181 9.97 13.49 15.78
CA ASP A 181 8.77 12.67 15.74
C ASP A 181 9.02 11.22 16.22
N LEU A 182 10.29 10.78 16.20
CA LEU A 182 10.69 9.46 16.67
C LEU A 182 10.96 9.39 18.17
N ARG A 183 11.00 10.51 18.91
CA ARG A 183 11.38 10.51 20.32
C ARG A 183 10.39 9.75 21.19
N GLU A 184 9.12 10.05 21.04
CA GLU A 184 8.07 9.48 21.88
C GLU A 184 7.51 8.18 21.26
N PRO A 185 7.36 7.10 22.06
CA PRO A 185 6.69 5.91 21.61
C PRO A 185 5.20 6.17 21.37
N VAL A 186 4.64 5.65 20.29
CA VAL A 186 3.23 5.84 19.93
C VAL A 186 2.30 4.79 20.53
N ASN A 187 2.84 3.68 21.01
CA ASN A 187 2.06 2.58 21.59
C ASN A 187 2.87 1.75 22.60
N ASP A 188 2.25 0.72 23.16
CA ASP A 188 2.86 -0.12 24.18
C ASP A 188 4.03 -0.95 23.60
N LEU A 189 3.92 -1.45 22.36
CA LEU A 189 5.01 -2.18 21.72
C LEU A 189 6.31 -1.35 21.69
N GLU A 190 6.22 -0.10 21.23
CA GLU A 190 7.39 0.78 21.18
C GLU A 190 7.90 1.15 22.58
N ARG A 191 6.99 1.32 23.55
CA ARG A 191 7.37 1.66 24.93
C ARG A 191 8.08 0.52 25.63
N GLU A 192 7.62 -0.71 25.44
CA GLU A 192 8.09 -1.88 26.19
C GLU A 192 9.23 -2.61 25.45
N GLU A 193 9.13 -2.76 24.11
CA GLU A 193 10.05 -3.56 23.32
C GLU A 193 11.03 -2.74 22.49
N ASP A 194 10.81 -1.41 22.32
CA ASP A 194 11.72 -0.47 21.63
C ASP A 194 11.93 0.82 22.44
N SER A 195 12.16 0.69 23.76
CA SER A 195 12.32 1.82 24.68
C SER A 195 13.48 2.76 24.29
N SER A 196 14.55 2.21 23.71
CA SER A 196 15.68 2.98 23.18
C SER A 196 15.38 3.71 21.88
N GLY A 197 14.33 3.30 21.14
CA GLY A 197 13.99 3.84 19.81
C GLY A 197 14.86 3.31 18.68
N GLU A 198 15.60 2.25 18.90
CA GLU A 198 16.51 1.66 17.91
C GLU A 198 15.76 1.08 16.73
N TRP A 199 14.70 0.29 16.98
CA TRP A 199 13.89 -0.31 15.95
C TRP A 199 13.19 0.74 15.07
N ARG A 200 12.44 1.69 15.68
CA ARG A 200 11.73 2.72 14.92
C ARG A 200 12.66 3.66 14.16
N SER A 201 13.85 3.95 14.72
CA SER A 201 14.87 4.75 14.04
C SER A 201 15.48 4.02 12.85
N TRP A 202 15.75 2.72 13.00
CA TRP A 202 16.26 1.90 11.90
C TRP A 202 15.22 1.78 10.77
N VAL A 203 13.95 1.46 11.09
CA VAL A 203 12.85 1.43 10.12
C VAL A 203 12.73 2.77 9.36
N ASN A 204 12.83 3.88 10.09
CA ASN A 204 12.80 5.21 9.50
C ASN A 204 13.99 5.49 8.56
N SER A 205 15.17 5.00 8.90
CA SER A 205 16.36 5.13 8.04
C SER A 205 16.21 4.37 6.71
N GLN A 206 15.49 3.23 6.71
CA GLN A 206 15.16 2.50 5.49
C GLN A 206 14.24 3.33 4.59
N LEU A 207 13.21 3.99 5.17
CA LEU A 207 12.34 4.90 4.43
C LEU A 207 13.12 6.04 3.79
N GLN A 208 14.02 6.67 4.55
CA GLN A 208 14.82 7.81 4.08
C GLN A 208 15.74 7.43 2.91
N SER A 209 16.26 6.22 2.89
CA SER A 209 17.26 5.77 1.92
C SER A 209 16.67 4.96 0.77
N ARG A 210 16.38 3.68 1.03
CA ARG A 210 16.00 2.70 -0.01
C ARG A 210 14.60 2.92 -0.54
N TYR A 211 13.62 3.07 0.36
CA TYR A 211 12.22 3.16 -0.05
C TYR A 211 11.90 4.48 -0.75
N HIS A 212 12.49 5.59 -0.32
CA HIS A 212 12.32 6.87 -1.00
C HIS A 212 12.61 6.79 -2.51
N ARG A 213 13.70 6.11 -2.89
CA ARG A 213 14.07 5.92 -4.31
C ARG A 213 13.06 5.06 -5.08
N LEU A 214 12.47 4.07 -4.42
CA LEU A 214 11.43 3.22 -5.03
C LEU A 214 10.16 4.03 -5.31
N TRP A 215 9.75 4.85 -4.35
CA TRP A 215 8.53 5.64 -4.46
C TRP A 215 8.60 6.71 -5.56
N GLN A 216 9.78 7.22 -5.88
CA GLN A 216 9.98 8.14 -7.00
C GLN A 216 9.71 7.53 -8.38
N LYS A 217 9.61 6.20 -8.49
CA LYS A 217 9.33 5.49 -9.75
C LYS A 217 7.83 5.32 -10.01
N VAL A 218 7.00 5.62 -9.02
CA VAL A 218 5.55 5.55 -9.14
C VAL A 218 5.01 6.82 -9.78
N ASP A 219 4.21 6.68 -10.83
CA ASP A 219 3.72 7.81 -11.63
C ASP A 219 2.44 8.43 -11.04
N PHE A 220 1.61 7.62 -10.37
CA PHE A 220 0.34 8.06 -9.80
C PHE A 220 0.00 7.28 -8.53
N TRP A 221 -0.49 8.00 -7.52
CA TRP A 221 -0.81 7.43 -6.22
C TRP A 221 -2.31 7.41 -5.94
N ILE A 222 -2.78 6.35 -5.29
CA ILE A 222 -4.11 6.24 -4.73
C ILE A 222 -3.94 5.84 -3.26
N ARG A 223 -4.45 6.67 -2.36
CA ARG A 223 -4.37 6.47 -0.91
C ARG A 223 -5.73 6.14 -0.35
N LEU A 224 -5.88 4.99 0.31
CA LEU A 224 -7.09 4.60 1.03
C LEU A 224 -6.96 5.06 2.46
N ILE A 225 -7.78 6.01 2.85
CA ILE A 225 -7.75 6.65 4.17
C ILE A 225 -8.90 6.10 5.01
N PRO A 226 -8.64 5.31 6.06
CA PRO A 226 -9.68 4.85 6.98
C PRO A 226 -10.16 5.99 7.89
N PRO A 227 -11.35 5.87 8.50
CA PRO A 227 -11.88 6.93 9.36
C PRO A 227 -11.10 7.08 10.68
N SER A 228 -10.47 6.00 11.15
CA SER A 228 -9.68 6.00 12.40
C SER A 228 -8.74 4.80 12.47
N PHE A 229 -7.78 4.83 13.41
CA PHE A 229 -6.94 3.66 13.68
C PHE A 229 -7.73 2.52 14.36
N THR A 230 -8.78 2.85 15.11
CA THR A 230 -9.71 1.85 15.66
C THR A 230 -10.37 1.04 14.56
N SER A 231 -10.79 1.69 13.46
CA SER A 231 -11.36 1.00 12.31
C SER A 231 -10.37 0.03 11.66
N VAL A 232 -9.08 0.36 11.63
CA VAL A 232 -8.03 -0.56 11.14
C VAL A 232 -7.98 -1.84 11.99
N PHE A 233 -8.05 -1.69 13.32
CA PHE A 233 -8.09 -2.84 14.23
C PHE A 233 -9.33 -3.71 13.98
N GLU A 234 -10.51 -3.10 13.93
CA GLU A 234 -11.78 -3.82 13.73
C GLU A 234 -11.81 -4.53 12.36
N TRP A 235 -11.32 -3.88 11.30
CA TRP A 235 -11.23 -4.48 9.98
C TRP A 235 -10.28 -5.67 9.95
N ARG A 236 -9.15 -5.55 10.63
CA ARG A 236 -8.19 -6.65 10.72
C ARG A 236 -8.71 -7.79 11.57
N LYS A 237 -9.45 -7.50 12.65
CA LYS A 237 -10.13 -8.51 13.47
C LYS A 237 -11.16 -9.30 12.67
N LYS A 238 -12.00 -8.61 11.88
CA LYS A 238 -12.96 -9.28 10.97
C LYS A 238 -12.27 -10.20 9.97
N GLN A 239 -11.07 -9.84 9.48
CA GLN A 239 -10.29 -10.73 8.61
C GLN A 239 -9.76 -11.97 9.36
N GLU A 240 -9.31 -11.83 10.61
CA GLU A 240 -8.90 -12.97 11.44
C GLU A 240 -10.07 -13.92 11.70
N GLU A 241 -11.26 -13.40 11.93
CA GLU A 241 -12.48 -14.20 12.15
C GLU A 241 -12.88 -15.07 10.95
N GLN A 242 -12.43 -14.74 9.75
CA GLN A 242 -12.65 -15.54 8.54
C GLN A 242 -11.64 -16.70 8.40
N LEU A 243 -10.55 -16.70 9.18
CA LEU A 243 -9.59 -17.80 9.16
C LEU A 243 -10.08 -19.02 9.97
N ASP A 244 -9.48 -20.19 9.71
CA ASP A 244 -9.66 -21.36 10.58
C ASP A 244 -9.27 -20.98 12.02
N ILE A 245 -10.11 -21.36 12.99
CA ILE A 245 -9.94 -21.00 14.41
C ILE A 245 -8.56 -21.35 14.96
N ARG A 246 -7.93 -22.41 14.45
CA ARG A 246 -6.59 -22.84 14.86
C ARG A 246 -5.47 -21.93 14.33
N LYS A 247 -5.77 -21.05 13.38
CA LYS A 247 -4.83 -20.13 12.74
C LYS A 247 -5.06 -18.68 13.14
N ARG A 248 -6.13 -18.41 13.91
CA ARG A 248 -6.47 -17.05 14.35
C ARG A 248 -5.52 -16.59 15.45
N MET A 249 -5.11 -15.35 15.34
CA MET A 249 -4.47 -14.67 16.46
C MET A 249 -5.49 -14.42 17.58
N SER A 250 -5.06 -14.48 18.84
CA SER A 250 -5.84 -13.94 19.95
C SER A 250 -6.00 -12.42 19.80
N ASP A 251 -6.98 -11.82 20.46
CA ASP A 251 -7.15 -10.36 20.45
C ASP A 251 -5.89 -9.63 20.97
N THR A 252 -5.19 -10.20 21.93
CA THR A 252 -3.93 -9.66 22.47
C THR A 252 -2.81 -9.73 21.43
N ASP A 253 -2.64 -10.88 20.78
CA ASP A 253 -1.62 -11.04 19.74
C ASP A 253 -1.92 -10.17 18.52
N LEU A 254 -3.19 -10.04 18.16
CA LEU A 254 -3.64 -9.17 17.08
C LEU A 254 -3.36 -7.70 17.40
N LYS A 255 -3.65 -7.26 18.62
CA LYS A 255 -3.34 -5.90 19.07
C LYS A 255 -1.85 -5.63 18.97
N ARG A 256 -1.01 -6.53 19.52
CA ARG A 256 0.45 -6.42 19.42
C ARG A 256 0.94 -6.42 17.97
N PHE A 257 0.38 -7.29 17.13
CA PHE A 257 0.72 -7.33 15.70
C PHE A 257 0.44 -6.00 15.00
N ILE A 258 -0.73 -5.40 15.23
CA ILE A 258 -1.12 -4.13 14.59
C ILE A 258 -0.25 -2.96 15.09
N GLN A 259 0.24 -2.99 16.31
CA GLN A 259 1.12 -1.97 16.86
C GLN A 259 2.45 -1.80 16.09
N HIS A 260 2.94 -2.85 15.40
CA HIS A 260 4.10 -2.72 14.51
C HIS A 260 3.87 -1.75 13.35
N TYR A 261 2.62 -1.52 12.98
CA TYR A 261 2.24 -0.71 11.81
C TYR A 261 1.71 0.67 12.19
N GLU A 262 1.33 0.86 13.44
CA GLU A 262 0.56 2.02 13.89
C GLU A 262 1.27 3.35 13.62
N ARG A 263 2.54 3.48 13.99
CA ARG A 263 3.33 4.70 13.79
C ARG A 263 3.28 5.18 12.34
N LEU A 264 3.65 4.32 11.40
CA LEU A 264 3.70 4.69 9.98
C LEU A 264 2.31 4.87 9.38
N THR A 265 1.31 4.11 9.84
CA THR A 265 -0.07 4.27 9.39
C THR A 265 -0.60 5.64 9.75
N ARG A 266 -0.44 6.07 11.01
CA ARG A 266 -0.83 7.42 11.46
C ARG A 266 -0.06 8.50 10.73
N TRP A 267 1.26 8.34 10.61
CA TRP A 267 2.13 9.28 9.91
C TRP A 267 1.72 9.50 8.45
N GLN A 268 1.35 8.43 7.73
CA GLN A 268 0.89 8.54 6.34
C GLN A 268 -0.42 9.33 6.19
N TRP A 269 -1.27 9.37 7.22
CA TRP A 269 -2.51 10.15 7.16
C TRP A 269 -2.28 11.62 7.50
N GLU A 270 -1.35 11.90 8.40
CA GLU A 270 -1.05 13.24 8.90
C GLU A 270 -0.06 13.98 8.00
N SER A 271 0.82 13.25 7.29
CA SER A 271 1.81 13.87 6.41
C SER A 271 1.16 14.53 5.21
N GLU A 272 1.64 15.72 4.87
CA GLU A 272 1.18 16.47 3.70
C GLU A 272 1.26 15.62 2.43
N LYS A 273 0.39 15.92 1.45
CA LYS A 273 0.33 15.26 0.14
C LYS A 273 1.64 15.46 -0.64
N LEU A 274 2.62 14.64 -0.35
CA LEU A 274 3.92 14.68 -1.03
C LEU A 274 3.89 14.10 -2.45
N LEU A 275 2.80 13.42 -2.81
CA LEU A 275 2.72 12.61 -4.01
C LEU A 275 1.48 12.99 -4.84
N PRO A 276 1.62 13.12 -6.18
CA PRO A 276 0.48 13.40 -7.06
C PRO A 276 -0.47 12.19 -7.08
N GLY A 277 -1.72 12.39 -6.70
CA GLY A 277 -2.66 11.28 -6.69
C GLY A 277 -3.98 11.62 -6.02
N LEU A 278 -4.78 10.59 -5.77
CA LEU A 278 -6.09 10.64 -5.13
C LEU A 278 -6.04 10.11 -3.71
N GLU A 279 -6.81 10.73 -2.83
CA GLU A 279 -7.19 10.18 -1.54
C GLU A 279 -8.63 9.70 -1.59
N ILE A 280 -8.83 8.45 -1.24
CA ILE A 280 -10.15 7.83 -1.13
C ILE A 280 -10.41 7.61 0.36
N HIS A 281 -11.30 8.42 0.93
CA HIS A 281 -11.71 8.31 2.31
C HIS A 281 -12.78 7.23 2.45
N LEU A 282 -12.64 6.38 3.46
CA LEU A 282 -13.55 5.28 3.74
C LEU A 282 -14.33 5.56 5.01
N ASP A 283 -15.55 5.02 5.08
CA ASP A 283 -16.29 4.90 6.32
C ASP A 283 -15.96 3.58 7.05
N GLU A 284 -16.55 3.36 8.23
CA GLU A 284 -16.35 2.17 9.05
C GLU A 284 -16.79 0.86 8.36
N ASN A 285 -17.63 0.96 7.33
CA ASN A 285 -18.15 -0.16 6.53
C ASN A 285 -17.40 -0.37 5.21
N HIS A 286 -16.20 0.22 5.05
CA HIS A 286 -15.40 0.23 3.83
C HIS A 286 -16.07 0.90 2.62
N ARG A 287 -17.07 1.78 2.85
CA ARG A 287 -17.71 2.54 1.80
C ARG A 287 -16.89 3.80 1.52
N VAL A 288 -16.87 4.20 0.27
CA VAL A 288 -16.26 5.47 -0.10
C VAL A 288 -17.11 6.62 0.43
N SER A 289 -16.54 7.43 1.32
CA SER A 289 -17.21 8.60 1.91
C SER A 289 -16.78 9.90 1.25
N ASP A 290 -15.57 9.98 0.70
CA ASP A 290 -15.06 11.17 0.01
C ASP A 290 -13.88 10.80 -0.91
N VAL A 291 -13.61 11.61 -1.94
CA VAL A 291 -12.45 11.50 -2.84
C VAL A 291 -11.84 12.89 -3.01
N ARG A 292 -10.53 12.99 -2.75
CA ARG A 292 -9.79 14.27 -2.82
C ARG A 292 -8.58 14.19 -3.71
#